data_1dc40860e729105b52036f630e0319db
#
_entry.id   1dc40860e729105b52036f630e0319db
#
_cell.length_a   1.000
_cell.length_b   1.000
_cell.length_c   1.000
_cell.angle_alpha   90.00
_cell.angle_beta   90.00
_cell.angle_gamma   90.00
#
_symmetry.space_group_name_H-M   'P 1'
#
loop_
_entity.id
_entity.type
_entity.pdbx_description
1 polymer ?
#
loop_
_entity_poly.entity_id
_entity_poly.type
_entity_poly.pdbx_seq_one_letter_code
_entity_poly.pdbx_strand_id
1 'polypeptide(L)'
;MEHRFLRTEMVLGDRALDRLSRCHVAVFGLGGVGSYAAEILARSEVGELTLVDQDTLSLTNINRQLYALSSTVGEYKAEVAARRCRDINPDIRVHPLCATYDAAHREDFFAGKFDYIADCIDLVTCKLDLIQQAGERGIPIISALGTGNKLDPTLLQVTDISRTSVCPLARVMRRELRDRGIRHLQVVYSPEPAAETRQLEAPSPGRRSVPASVPWVPSTAGILMASAIVRNLIANESE
;
A
#
# COMPACT_ATOMS: atom_id res chain seq x y z
N MET A 1 -7.65 4.63 31.38
CA MET A 1 -6.16 4.63 31.50
C MET A 1 -5.55 5.30 30.30
N GLU A 2 -4.45 6.05 30.44
CA GLU A 2 -3.76 6.66 29.30
C GLU A 2 -3.02 5.58 28.51
N HIS A 3 -3.26 5.51 27.19
CA HIS A 3 -2.57 4.62 26.26
C HIS A 3 -2.37 5.30 24.91
N ARG A 4 -1.47 4.75 24.05
CA ARG A 4 -1.03 5.40 22.82
C ARG A 4 -2.12 5.63 21.77
N PHE A 5 -3.21 4.85 21.80
CA PHE A 5 -4.35 4.95 20.86
C PHE A 5 -5.60 5.61 21.44
N LEU A 6 -5.51 6.21 22.62
CA LEU A 6 -6.65 6.81 23.32
C LEU A 6 -7.48 7.77 22.44
N ARG A 7 -6.82 8.60 21.62
CA ARG A 7 -7.53 9.52 20.73
C ARG A 7 -8.25 8.82 19.58
N THR A 8 -7.73 7.71 19.11
CA THR A 8 -8.39 6.85 18.11
C THR A 8 -9.60 6.16 18.75
N GLU A 9 -9.45 5.65 19.96
CA GLU A 9 -10.55 5.05 20.72
C GLU A 9 -11.73 6.03 20.95
N MET A 10 -11.44 7.30 21.26
CA MET A 10 -12.48 8.33 21.42
C MET A 10 -13.35 8.52 20.17
N VAL A 11 -12.85 8.18 18.98
CA VAL A 11 -13.56 8.31 17.68
C VAL A 11 -14.18 6.99 17.23
N LEU A 12 -13.44 5.90 17.32
CA LEU A 12 -13.83 4.59 16.79
C LEU A 12 -14.51 3.68 17.83
N GLY A 13 -14.27 3.94 19.12
CA GLY A 13 -14.71 3.09 20.23
C GLY A 13 -13.73 1.94 20.53
N ASP A 14 -13.87 1.38 21.72
CA ASP A 14 -13.04 0.29 22.25
C ASP A 14 -13.15 -1.00 21.44
N ARG A 15 -14.36 -1.36 20.99
CA ARG A 15 -14.61 -2.55 20.17
C ARG A 15 -13.84 -2.51 18.85
N ALA A 16 -13.80 -1.34 18.21
CA ALA A 16 -13.07 -1.18 16.95
C ALA A 16 -11.56 -1.38 17.15
N LEU A 17 -11.01 -0.85 18.24
CA LEU A 17 -9.59 -1.03 18.57
C LEU A 17 -9.27 -2.48 18.92
N ASP A 18 -10.08 -3.13 19.74
CA ASP A 18 -9.95 -4.55 20.07
C ASP A 18 -9.98 -5.44 18.81
N ARG A 19 -10.85 -5.11 17.84
CA ARG A 19 -10.84 -5.79 16.53
C ARG A 19 -9.56 -5.55 15.76
N LEU A 20 -9.15 -4.29 15.57
CA LEU A 20 -7.95 -3.93 14.82
C LEU A 20 -6.69 -4.58 15.40
N SER A 21 -6.59 -4.68 16.73
CA SER A 21 -5.47 -5.34 17.42
C SER A 21 -5.33 -6.83 17.09
N ARG A 22 -6.37 -7.45 16.57
CA ARG A 22 -6.39 -8.85 16.13
C ARG A 22 -6.24 -9.03 14.62
N CYS A 23 -6.32 -7.95 13.84
CA CYS A 23 -6.24 -8.00 12.39
C CYS A 23 -4.80 -8.11 11.91
N HIS A 24 -4.62 -8.86 10.81
CA HIS A 24 -3.37 -9.00 10.08
C HIS A 24 -3.49 -8.39 8.69
N VAL A 25 -2.71 -7.37 8.40
CA VAL A 25 -2.68 -6.70 7.10
C VAL A 25 -1.34 -6.92 6.41
N ALA A 26 -1.36 -7.34 5.14
CA ALA A 26 -0.16 -7.42 4.33
C ALA A 26 -0.03 -6.18 3.44
N VAL A 27 1.16 -5.57 3.43
CA VAL A 27 1.50 -4.42 2.57
C VAL A 27 2.58 -4.86 1.58
N PHE A 28 2.21 -4.94 0.32
CA PHE A 28 3.12 -5.30 -0.77
C PHE A 28 3.63 -4.05 -1.48
N GLY A 29 4.94 -3.79 -1.35
CA GLY A 29 5.61 -2.58 -1.83
C GLY A 29 5.63 -1.47 -0.77
N LEU A 30 6.84 -1.03 -0.37
CA LEU A 30 7.07 0.00 0.66
C LEU A 30 7.68 1.28 0.08
N GLY A 31 7.24 1.62 -1.12
CA GLY A 31 7.59 2.88 -1.79
C GLY A 31 6.84 4.09 -1.22
N GLY A 32 6.61 5.09 -2.07
CA GLY A 32 5.95 6.35 -1.67
C GLY A 32 4.51 6.19 -1.14
N VAL A 33 3.78 5.15 -1.58
CA VAL A 33 2.42 4.85 -1.10
C VAL A 33 2.47 3.89 0.09
N GLY A 34 3.11 2.73 -0.08
CA GLY A 34 3.06 1.67 0.93
C GLY A 34 3.76 2.01 2.23
N SER A 35 4.80 2.86 2.22
CA SER A 35 5.44 3.32 3.46
C SER A 35 4.48 4.11 4.35
N TYR A 36 3.66 4.99 3.76
CA TYR A 36 2.64 5.74 4.50
C TYR A 36 1.44 4.86 4.88
N ALA A 37 1.06 3.91 4.03
CA ALA A 37 0.00 2.96 4.37
C ALA A 37 0.39 2.13 5.60
N ALA A 38 1.59 1.55 5.64
CA ALA A 38 2.09 0.79 6.78
C ALA A 38 2.19 1.63 8.07
N GLU A 39 2.67 2.88 7.97
CA GLU A 39 2.72 3.83 9.08
C GLU A 39 1.34 4.07 9.70
N ILE A 40 0.33 4.36 8.86
CA ILE A 40 -1.03 4.65 9.34
C ILE A 40 -1.67 3.40 9.94
N LEU A 41 -1.48 2.21 9.34
CA LEU A 41 -1.98 0.96 9.90
C LEU A 41 -1.41 0.69 11.30
N ALA A 42 -0.09 0.85 11.49
CA ALA A 42 0.55 0.73 12.80
C ALA A 42 0.01 1.74 13.83
N ARG A 43 -0.28 2.99 13.39
CA ARG A 43 -0.87 4.05 14.22
C ARG A 43 -2.37 3.87 14.47
N SER A 44 -3.01 2.93 13.78
CA SER A 44 -4.44 2.59 13.95
C SER A 44 -4.67 1.34 14.77
N GLU A 45 -3.66 0.85 15.51
CA GLU A 45 -3.73 -0.35 16.35
C GLU A 45 -3.93 -1.67 15.58
N VAL A 46 -3.58 -1.72 14.28
CA VAL A 46 -3.53 -3.00 13.58
C VAL A 46 -2.49 -3.89 14.25
N GLY A 47 -2.91 -5.09 14.69
CA GLY A 47 -2.10 -5.95 15.56
C GLY A 47 -1.00 -6.73 14.84
N GLU A 48 -1.11 -6.91 13.51
CA GLU A 48 -0.13 -7.67 12.76
C GLU A 48 0.07 -7.10 11.35
N LEU A 49 1.33 -6.94 10.93
CA LEU A 49 1.71 -6.47 9.61
C LEU A 49 2.70 -7.42 8.96
N THR A 50 2.43 -7.83 7.72
CA THR A 50 3.45 -8.38 6.81
C THR A 50 3.87 -7.30 5.83
N LEU A 51 5.16 -6.99 5.80
CA LEU A 51 5.73 -5.89 5.01
C LEU A 51 6.67 -6.46 3.95
N VAL A 52 6.26 -6.39 2.67
CA VAL A 52 6.96 -7.03 1.55
C VAL A 52 7.59 -5.97 0.66
N ASP A 53 8.92 -5.94 0.58
CA ASP A 53 9.68 -5.13 -0.38
C ASP A 53 11.11 -5.66 -0.47
N GLN A 54 11.61 -5.90 -1.69
CA GLN A 54 12.98 -6.43 -1.91
C GLN A 54 14.06 -5.36 -1.87
N ASP A 55 13.67 -4.08 -2.07
CA ASP A 55 14.63 -3.01 -2.32
C ASP A 55 15.28 -2.51 -1.03
N THR A 56 16.46 -1.94 -1.20
CA THR A 56 17.09 -1.05 -0.22
C THR A 56 16.65 0.40 -0.46
N LEU A 57 16.77 1.21 0.59
CA LEU A 57 16.53 2.64 0.53
C LEU A 57 17.66 3.34 -0.25
N SER A 58 17.30 4.21 -1.19
CA SER A 58 18.24 4.99 -1.98
C SER A 58 18.08 6.49 -1.73
N LEU A 59 19.10 7.27 -2.10
CA LEU A 59 19.07 8.73 -1.95
C LEU A 59 17.89 9.37 -2.67
N THR A 60 17.53 8.86 -3.86
CA THR A 60 16.40 9.37 -4.65
C THR A 60 15.02 9.00 -4.10
N ASN A 61 14.96 8.17 -3.06
CA ASN A 61 13.72 7.84 -2.36
C ASN A 61 13.34 8.88 -1.29
N ILE A 62 14.31 9.66 -0.79
CA ILE A 62 14.13 10.59 0.34
C ILE A 62 13.01 11.59 0.08
N ASN A 63 12.82 11.99 -1.17
CA ASN A 63 11.80 12.98 -1.51
C ASN A 63 10.35 12.52 -1.26
N ARG A 64 10.07 11.18 -1.16
CA ARG A 64 8.69 10.69 -1.11
C ARG A 64 8.44 9.41 -0.30
N GLN A 65 9.48 8.69 0.10
CA GLN A 65 9.33 7.46 0.90
C GLN A 65 9.59 7.76 2.36
N LEU A 66 8.64 7.45 3.22
CA LEU A 66 8.66 7.82 4.65
C LEU A 66 9.90 7.31 5.39
N TYR A 67 10.35 6.11 5.04
CA TYR A 67 11.47 5.46 5.71
C TYR A 67 12.83 5.85 5.16
N ALA A 68 12.87 6.57 4.04
CA ALA A 68 14.10 7.02 3.40
C ALA A 68 14.63 8.29 4.07
N LEU A 69 15.65 8.14 4.88
CA LEU A 69 16.38 9.20 5.57
C LEU A 69 17.87 9.07 5.23
N SER A 70 18.65 10.12 5.43
CA SER A 70 20.10 10.07 5.22
C SER A 70 20.76 8.95 6.06
N SER A 71 20.18 8.65 7.24
CA SER A 71 20.66 7.61 8.14
C SER A 71 20.24 6.18 7.75
N THR A 72 19.26 6.02 6.86
CA THR A 72 18.72 4.70 6.49
C THR A 72 19.03 4.29 5.06
N VAL A 73 19.67 5.17 4.26
CA VAL A 73 20.09 4.83 2.89
C VAL A 73 20.98 3.59 2.91
N GLY A 74 20.67 2.61 2.05
CA GLY A 74 21.36 1.33 1.96
C GLY A 74 20.71 0.20 2.77
N GLU A 75 19.83 0.49 3.73
CA GLU A 75 19.11 -0.52 4.50
C GLU A 75 17.89 -1.04 3.72
N TYR A 76 17.49 -2.28 3.98
CA TYR A 76 16.27 -2.86 3.39
C TYR A 76 15.02 -2.11 3.86
N LYS A 77 14.14 -1.76 2.91
CA LYS A 77 12.90 -1.02 3.20
C LYS A 77 12.01 -1.75 4.21
N ALA A 78 11.85 -3.07 4.05
CA ALA A 78 11.00 -3.87 4.93
C ALA A 78 11.51 -3.89 6.38
N GLU A 79 12.83 -3.97 6.58
CA GLU A 79 13.45 -3.96 7.91
C GLU A 79 13.32 -2.61 8.61
N VAL A 80 13.57 -1.50 7.87
CA VAL A 80 13.42 -0.15 8.43
C VAL A 80 11.96 0.12 8.80
N ALA A 81 11.04 -0.28 7.92
CA ALA A 81 9.60 -0.17 8.19
C ALA A 81 9.19 -0.97 9.44
N ALA A 82 9.68 -2.19 9.59
CA ALA A 82 9.37 -3.04 10.74
C ALA A 82 9.87 -2.43 12.06
N ARG A 83 11.12 -1.90 12.09
CA ARG A 83 11.64 -1.20 13.28
C ARG A 83 10.74 -0.02 13.66
N ARG A 84 10.34 0.78 12.66
CA ARG A 84 9.48 1.94 12.89
C ARG A 84 8.09 1.56 13.37
N CYS A 85 7.47 0.54 12.79
CA CYS A 85 6.16 0.06 13.26
C CYS A 85 6.20 -0.42 14.72
N ARG A 86 7.28 -1.14 15.11
CA ARG A 86 7.47 -1.58 16.51
C ARG A 86 7.75 -0.41 17.46
N ASP A 87 8.37 0.66 17.01
CA ASP A 87 8.56 1.88 17.83
C ASP A 87 7.25 2.65 18.04
N ILE A 88 6.35 2.63 17.03
CA ILE A 88 5.00 3.19 17.14
C ILE A 88 4.14 2.35 18.10
N ASN A 89 4.13 1.05 17.90
CA ASN A 89 3.37 0.10 18.68
C ASN A 89 4.25 -1.10 19.07
N PRO A 90 4.78 -1.18 20.29
CA PRO A 90 5.63 -2.30 20.74
C PRO A 90 4.90 -3.65 20.74
N ASP A 91 3.58 -3.66 20.80
CA ASP A 91 2.76 -4.87 20.85
C ASP A 91 2.44 -5.43 19.46
N ILE A 92 2.74 -4.67 18.38
CA ILE A 92 2.50 -5.10 17.00
C ILE A 92 3.43 -6.24 16.57
N ARG A 93 2.87 -7.26 15.97
CA ARG A 93 3.66 -8.28 15.29
C ARG A 93 3.99 -7.82 13.88
N VAL A 94 5.26 -7.74 13.53
CA VAL A 94 5.69 -7.30 12.19
C VAL A 94 6.62 -8.32 11.56
N HIS A 95 6.27 -8.76 10.35
CA HIS A 95 6.99 -9.72 9.53
C HIS A 95 7.59 -9.00 8.32
N PRO A 96 8.85 -8.54 8.38
CA PRO A 96 9.53 -7.98 7.22
C PRO A 96 9.94 -9.09 6.25
N LEU A 97 9.57 -8.97 4.98
CA LEU A 97 9.97 -9.88 3.91
C LEU A 97 10.75 -9.10 2.85
N CYS A 98 12.06 -9.23 2.87
CA CYS A 98 12.98 -8.63 1.89
C CYS A 98 13.00 -9.46 0.59
N ALA A 99 11.85 -9.58 -0.06
CA ALA A 99 11.65 -10.43 -1.22
C ALA A 99 10.74 -9.77 -2.25
N THR A 100 10.88 -10.20 -3.51
CA THR A 100 9.97 -9.81 -4.61
C THR A 100 8.78 -10.73 -4.64
N TYR A 101 7.58 -10.17 -4.63
CA TYR A 101 6.39 -10.96 -4.97
C TYR A 101 6.38 -11.25 -6.48
N ASP A 102 6.28 -12.51 -6.83
CA ASP A 102 6.06 -12.98 -8.20
C ASP A 102 5.18 -14.24 -8.23
N ALA A 103 4.70 -14.58 -9.43
CA ALA A 103 3.82 -15.72 -9.63
C ALA A 103 4.47 -17.09 -9.35
N ALA A 104 5.81 -17.20 -9.44
CA ALA A 104 6.51 -18.47 -9.23
C ALA A 104 6.65 -18.82 -7.74
N HIS A 105 6.78 -17.80 -6.89
CA HIS A 105 7.00 -17.94 -5.45
C HIS A 105 5.81 -17.47 -4.62
N ARG A 106 4.63 -17.31 -5.22
CA ARG A 106 3.45 -16.73 -4.56
C ARG A 106 3.07 -17.40 -3.25
N GLU A 107 3.19 -18.72 -3.16
CA GLU A 107 2.78 -19.48 -1.96
C GLU A 107 3.60 -19.10 -0.72
N ASP A 108 4.84 -18.68 -0.90
CA ASP A 108 5.70 -18.25 0.20
C ASP A 108 5.13 -17.00 0.91
N PHE A 109 4.38 -16.18 0.17
CA PHE A 109 3.76 -14.96 0.68
C PHE A 109 2.39 -15.18 1.32
N PHE A 110 1.73 -16.30 1.03
CA PHE A 110 0.40 -16.63 1.55
C PHE A 110 0.42 -17.71 2.63
N ALA A 111 1.58 -17.97 3.24
CA ALA A 111 1.71 -18.93 4.34
C ALA A 111 0.89 -18.54 5.60
N GLY A 112 0.60 -17.23 5.77
CA GLY A 112 -0.24 -16.69 6.83
C GLY A 112 -1.67 -16.38 6.36
N LYS A 113 -2.58 -16.18 7.32
CA LYS A 113 -3.91 -15.63 7.02
C LYS A 113 -3.82 -14.10 7.07
N PHE A 114 -4.31 -13.45 6.03
CA PHE A 114 -4.46 -11.99 6.00
C PHE A 114 -5.94 -11.61 6.06
N ASP A 115 -6.26 -10.63 6.88
CA ASP A 115 -7.58 -10.00 6.91
C ASP A 115 -7.74 -8.95 5.81
N TYR A 116 -6.62 -8.42 5.32
CA TYR A 116 -6.60 -7.44 4.23
C TYR A 116 -5.24 -7.36 3.53
N ILE A 117 -5.24 -7.03 2.24
CA ILE A 117 -4.03 -6.77 1.45
C ILE A 117 -4.03 -5.32 0.93
N ALA A 118 -2.93 -4.61 1.17
CA ALA A 118 -2.59 -3.33 0.57
C ALA A 118 -1.60 -3.55 -0.59
N ASP A 119 -2.07 -3.45 -1.82
CA ASP A 119 -1.23 -3.59 -3.01
C ASP A 119 -0.66 -2.25 -3.45
N CYS A 120 0.62 -2.04 -3.15
CA CYS A 120 1.43 -0.89 -3.54
C CYS A 120 2.56 -1.26 -4.51
N ILE A 121 2.49 -2.43 -5.15
CA ILE A 121 3.44 -2.87 -6.17
C ILE A 121 3.35 -1.96 -7.40
N ASP A 122 4.46 -1.68 -8.05
CA ASP A 122 4.50 -0.87 -9.27
C ASP A 122 4.58 -1.71 -10.57
N LEU A 123 4.92 -3.00 -10.47
CA LEU A 123 5.01 -3.93 -11.59
C LEU A 123 3.64 -4.54 -11.90
N VAL A 124 3.10 -4.23 -13.08
CA VAL A 124 1.74 -4.62 -13.51
C VAL A 124 1.50 -6.13 -13.43
N THR A 125 2.46 -6.95 -13.86
CA THR A 125 2.33 -8.41 -13.85
C THR A 125 2.17 -8.97 -12.45
N CYS A 126 2.99 -8.52 -11.50
CA CYS A 126 2.92 -8.93 -10.10
C CYS A 126 1.62 -8.43 -9.43
N LYS A 127 1.24 -7.18 -9.74
CA LYS A 127 0.00 -6.58 -9.26
C LYS A 127 -1.24 -7.38 -9.72
N LEU A 128 -1.30 -7.78 -10.98
CA LEU A 128 -2.40 -8.58 -11.53
C LEU A 128 -2.48 -9.97 -10.87
N ASP A 129 -1.34 -10.62 -10.69
CA ASP A 129 -1.28 -11.91 -10.01
C ASP A 129 -1.71 -11.80 -8.54
N LEU A 130 -1.19 -10.82 -7.80
CA LEU A 130 -1.57 -10.59 -6.40
C LEU A 130 -3.08 -10.35 -6.23
N ILE A 131 -3.68 -9.54 -7.10
CA ILE A 131 -5.13 -9.26 -7.08
C ILE A 131 -5.93 -10.53 -7.36
N GLN A 132 -5.51 -11.33 -8.34
CA GLN A 132 -6.15 -12.60 -8.66
C GLN A 132 -6.04 -13.57 -7.48
N GLN A 133 -4.86 -13.72 -6.90
CA GLN A 133 -4.61 -14.60 -5.77
C GLN A 133 -5.37 -14.19 -4.51
N ALA A 134 -5.50 -12.89 -4.25
CA ALA A 134 -6.34 -12.39 -3.16
C ALA A 134 -7.82 -12.79 -3.38
N GLY A 135 -8.34 -12.61 -4.60
CA GLY A 135 -9.70 -12.99 -4.95
C GLY A 135 -9.97 -14.49 -4.82
N GLU A 136 -9.05 -15.35 -5.31
CA GLU A 136 -9.16 -16.82 -5.20
C GLU A 136 -9.15 -17.30 -3.75
N ARG A 137 -8.49 -16.57 -2.84
CA ARG A 137 -8.41 -16.87 -1.40
C ARG A 137 -9.48 -16.16 -0.56
N GLY A 138 -10.33 -15.33 -1.18
CA GLY A 138 -11.34 -14.55 -0.47
C GLY A 138 -10.77 -13.47 0.43
N ILE A 139 -9.54 -12.99 0.16
CA ILE A 139 -8.88 -11.95 0.96
C ILE A 139 -9.22 -10.59 0.36
N PRO A 140 -9.81 -9.65 1.13
CA PRO A 140 -10.05 -8.29 0.66
C PRO A 140 -8.74 -7.58 0.27
N ILE A 141 -8.76 -6.85 -0.84
CA ILE A 141 -7.59 -6.15 -1.36
C ILE A 141 -7.95 -4.75 -1.84
N ILE A 142 -7.07 -3.79 -1.60
CA ILE A 142 -7.10 -2.45 -2.21
C ILE A 142 -5.79 -2.19 -2.94
N SER A 143 -5.86 -1.63 -4.14
CA SER A 143 -4.69 -1.44 -5.01
C SER A 143 -4.43 0.03 -5.27
N ALA A 144 -3.18 0.48 -5.10
CA ALA A 144 -2.75 1.81 -5.51
C ALA A 144 -2.49 1.86 -7.01
N LEU A 145 -3.07 2.84 -7.68
CA LEU A 145 -2.88 3.10 -9.10
C LEU A 145 -2.29 4.49 -9.31
N GLY A 146 -1.35 4.62 -10.25
CA GLY A 146 -0.88 5.86 -10.87
C GLY A 146 -0.80 7.12 -10.00
N THR A 147 0.11 7.17 -9.01
CA THR A 147 0.40 8.38 -8.22
C THR A 147 1.60 9.16 -8.75
N GLY A 148 2.33 8.64 -9.74
CA GLY A 148 3.42 9.34 -10.40
C GLY A 148 2.93 10.39 -11.39
N ASN A 149 3.74 11.44 -11.60
CA ASN A 149 3.45 12.58 -12.49
C ASN A 149 2.14 13.31 -12.13
N LYS A 150 1.86 13.42 -10.84
CA LYS A 150 0.68 14.10 -10.28
C LYS A 150 1.11 15.18 -9.31
N LEU A 151 0.31 16.24 -9.20
CA LEU A 151 0.59 17.41 -8.38
C LEU A 151 -0.48 17.69 -7.34
N ASP A 152 -1.74 17.41 -7.66
CA ASP A 152 -2.88 17.73 -6.79
C ASP A 152 -3.35 16.50 -5.98
N PRO A 153 -3.02 16.44 -4.67
CA PRO A 153 -3.45 15.35 -3.81
C PRO A 153 -4.96 15.38 -3.52
N THR A 154 -5.64 16.51 -3.73
CA THR A 154 -7.09 16.64 -3.49
C THR A 154 -7.93 15.89 -4.51
N LEU A 155 -7.35 15.54 -5.66
CA LEU A 155 -7.99 14.74 -6.70
C LEU A 155 -7.88 13.23 -6.46
N LEU A 156 -7.16 12.79 -5.42
CA LEU A 156 -7.09 11.37 -5.08
C LEU A 156 -8.44 10.84 -4.60
N GLN A 157 -8.80 9.66 -5.07
CA GLN A 157 -10.08 9.01 -4.78
C GLN A 157 -9.87 7.54 -4.39
N VAL A 158 -10.65 7.08 -3.41
CA VAL A 158 -10.89 5.66 -3.15
C VAL A 158 -12.18 5.27 -3.85
N THR A 159 -12.12 4.37 -4.83
CA THR A 159 -13.27 3.98 -5.65
C THR A 159 -13.15 2.56 -6.20
N ASP A 160 -14.16 2.08 -6.89
CA ASP A 160 -14.06 0.85 -7.69
C ASP A 160 -13.32 1.12 -9.00
N ILE A 161 -12.48 0.17 -9.43
CA ILE A 161 -11.68 0.28 -10.65
C ILE A 161 -12.52 0.55 -11.90
N SER A 162 -13.76 0.07 -11.94
CA SER A 162 -14.69 0.29 -13.05
C SER A 162 -15.08 1.76 -13.24
N ARG A 163 -14.98 2.56 -12.17
CA ARG A 163 -15.30 4.00 -12.17
C ARG A 163 -14.10 4.90 -12.43
N THR A 164 -12.89 4.32 -12.61
CA THR A 164 -11.69 5.12 -12.85
C THR A 164 -11.65 5.70 -14.26
N SER A 165 -11.06 6.87 -14.42
CA SER A 165 -10.91 7.58 -15.69
C SER A 165 -9.51 8.18 -15.83
N VAL A 166 -9.13 8.65 -17.02
CA VAL A 166 -7.89 9.39 -17.35
C VAL A 166 -6.60 8.60 -17.10
N CYS A 167 -6.42 7.96 -15.93
CA CYS A 167 -5.19 7.28 -15.53
C CYS A 167 -4.81 6.12 -16.50
N PRO A 168 -3.61 6.16 -17.16
CA PRO A 168 -3.19 5.12 -18.09
C PRO A 168 -3.05 3.76 -17.42
N LEU A 169 -2.49 3.70 -16.20
CA LEU A 169 -2.34 2.46 -15.44
C LEU A 169 -3.71 1.84 -15.13
N ALA A 170 -4.67 2.64 -14.67
CA ALA A 170 -6.02 2.17 -14.43
C ALA A 170 -6.69 1.59 -15.68
N ARG A 171 -6.44 2.16 -16.86
CA ARG A 171 -6.94 1.65 -18.14
C ARG A 171 -6.38 0.26 -18.44
N VAL A 172 -5.07 0.07 -18.26
CA VAL A 172 -4.42 -1.23 -18.44
C VAL A 172 -4.97 -2.24 -17.46
N MET A 173 -5.00 -1.91 -16.16
CA MET A 173 -5.50 -2.79 -15.12
C MET A 173 -6.95 -3.21 -15.35
N ARG A 174 -7.85 -2.29 -15.72
CA ARG A 174 -9.26 -2.63 -16.04
C ARG A 174 -9.38 -3.65 -17.15
N ARG A 175 -8.59 -3.52 -18.22
CA ARG A 175 -8.59 -4.47 -19.34
C ARG A 175 -8.12 -5.85 -18.89
N GLU A 176 -6.92 -5.89 -18.32
CA GLU A 176 -6.28 -7.13 -17.89
C GLU A 176 -7.06 -7.90 -16.81
N LEU A 177 -7.66 -7.17 -15.86
CA LEU A 177 -8.50 -7.78 -14.81
C LEU A 177 -9.82 -8.31 -15.39
N ARG A 178 -10.44 -7.58 -16.32
CA ARG A 178 -11.67 -8.05 -16.99
C ARG A 178 -11.40 -9.35 -17.77
N ASP A 179 -10.26 -9.45 -18.44
CA ASP A 179 -9.87 -10.66 -19.19
C ASP A 179 -9.63 -11.87 -18.25
N ARG A 180 -9.39 -11.60 -16.94
CA ARG A 180 -9.31 -12.60 -15.83
C ARG A 180 -10.64 -12.80 -15.10
N GLY A 181 -11.73 -12.20 -15.56
CA GLY A 181 -13.05 -12.31 -14.91
C GLY A 181 -13.23 -11.37 -13.70
N ILE A 182 -12.26 -10.55 -13.35
CA ILE A 182 -12.30 -9.63 -12.21
C ILE A 182 -12.83 -8.27 -12.69
N ARG A 183 -14.06 -7.92 -12.29
CA ARG A 183 -14.73 -6.68 -12.71
C ARG A 183 -14.69 -5.59 -11.66
N HIS A 184 -14.52 -5.95 -10.40
CA HIS A 184 -14.56 -5.05 -9.25
C HIS A 184 -13.26 -5.16 -8.48
N LEU A 185 -12.71 -4.03 -8.11
CA LEU A 185 -11.51 -3.91 -7.27
C LEU A 185 -11.52 -2.53 -6.62
N GLN A 186 -11.37 -2.46 -5.31
CA GLN A 186 -11.18 -1.18 -4.64
C GLN A 186 -9.78 -0.63 -4.97
N VAL A 187 -9.72 0.63 -5.37
CA VAL A 187 -8.46 1.27 -5.76
C VAL A 187 -8.32 2.67 -5.17
N VAL A 188 -7.07 3.09 -4.96
CA VAL A 188 -6.72 4.50 -4.76
C VAL A 188 -6.10 5.01 -6.05
N TYR A 189 -6.66 6.07 -6.64
CA TYR A 189 -6.17 6.64 -7.89
C TYR A 189 -6.46 8.14 -7.99
N SER A 190 -5.82 8.83 -8.94
CA SER A 190 -6.15 10.22 -9.30
C SER A 190 -6.61 10.29 -10.75
N PRO A 191 -7.74 10.99 -11.05
CA PRO A 191 -8.15 11.34 -12.41
C PRO A 191 -7.36 12.51 -13.00
N GLU A 192 -6.41 13.07 -12.26
CA GLU A 192 -5.56 14.16 -12.75
C GLU A 192 -4.80 13.73 -14.00
N PRO A 193 -4.72 14.53 -15.07
CA PRO A 193 -3.82 14.29 -16.18
C PRO A 193 -2.36 14.24 -15.71
N ALA A 194 -1.53 13.43 -16.36
CA ALA A 194 -0.11 13.38 -16.03
C ALA A 194 0.55 14.73 -16.36
N ALA A 195 1.30 15.29 -15.40
CA ALA A 195 2.11 16.46 -15.62
C ALA A 195 3.23 16.18 -16.64
N GLU A 196 3.61 17.18 -17.40
CA GLU A 196 4.81 17.10 -18.23
C GLU A 196 6.05 17.02 -17.34
N THR A 197 6.93 16.07 -17.64
CA THR A 197 8.11 15.80 -16.82
C THR A 197 9.37 15.77 -17.64
N ARG A 198 10.49 16.15 -17.03
CA ARG A 198 11.83 15.98 -17.61
C ARG A 198 12.36 14.59 -17.18
N GLN A 199 12.92 13.86 -18.12
CA GLN A 199 13.63 12.62 -17.80
C GLN A 199 15.07 12.96 -17.41
N LEU A 200 15.39 12.87 -16.12
CA LEU A 200 16.71 13.16 -15.56
C LEU A 200 17.49 11.87 -15.24
N GLU A 201 16.82 10.73 -15.32
CA GLU A 201 17.39 9.39 -15.08
C GLU A 201 17.05 8.47 -16.25
N ALA A 202 17.94 7.53 -16.56
CA ALA A 202 17.65 6.47 -17.52
C ALA A 202 16.63 5.50 -16.95
N PRO A 203 15.57 5.13 -17.69
CA PRO A 203 14.61 4.14 -17.21
C PRO A 203 15.26 2.76 -17.09
N SER A 204 14.82 2.00 -16.08
CA SER A 204 15.23 0.61 -15.92
C SER A 204 14.84 -0.23 -17.15
N PRO A 205 15.55 -1.35 -17.45
CA PRO A 205 15.21 -2.23 -18.55
C PRO A 205 13.73 -2.61 -18.56
N GLY A 206 13.08 -2.49 -19.71
CA GLY A 206 11.66 -2.76 -19.88
C GLY A 206 10.70 -1.61 -19.52
N ARG A 207 11.17 -0.49 -18.99
CA ARG A 207 10.38 0.72 -18.74
C ARG A 207 10.63 1.79 -19.80
N ARG A 208 9.57 2.51 -20.19
CA ARG A 208 9.66 3.62 -21.18
C ARG A 208 10.13 4.94 -20.56
N SER A 209 9.87 5.15 -19.28
CA SER A 209 10.22 6.37 -18.56
C SER A 209 10.29 6.10 -17.07
N VAL A 210 10.98 6.96 -16.33
CA VAL A 210 10.94 7.03 -14.86
C VAL A 210 9.82 7.97 -14.47
N PRO A 211 8.78 7.53 -13.73
CA PRO A 211 7.75 8.43 -13.24
C PRO A 211 8.34 9.44 -12.26
N ALA A 212 8.12 10.72 -12.50
CA ALA A 212 8.44 11.75 -11.52
C ALA A 212 7.43 11.72 -10.37
N SER A 213 7.83 12.20 -9.20
CA SER A 213 6.97 12.19 -8.02
C SER A 213 7.30 13.36 -7.10
N VAL A 214 6.25 13.86 -6.45
CA VAL A 214 6.31 14.83 -5.35
C VAL A 214 5.99 14.10 -4.04
N PRO A 215 6.36 14.62 -2.86
CA PRO A 215 6.12 13.90 -1.60
C PRO A 215 4.64 13.76 -1.25
N TRP A 216 3.82 14.76 -1.50
CA TRP A 216 2.45 14.83 -0.98
C TRP A 216 1.43 13.95 -1.72
N VAL A 217 1.61 13.62 -3.00
CA VAL A 217 0.64 12.80 -3.72
C VAL A 217 0.70 11.33 -3.32
N PRO A 218 1.86 10.64 -3.38
CA PRO A 218 1.91 9.23 -2.97
C PRO A 218 1.67 9.05 -1.47
N SER A 219 2.10 10.01 -0.62
CA SER A 219 1.83 9.94 0.82
C SER A 219 0.34 10.00 1.13
N THR A 220 -0.39 10.95 0.52
CA THR A 220 -1.85 11.05 0.67
C THR A 220 -2.54 9.79 0.14
N ALA A 221 -2.08 9.21 -0.97
CA ALA A 221 -2.63 7.94 -1.46
C ALA A 221 -2.45 6.80 -0.44
N GLY A 222 -1.30 6.71 0.24
CA GLY A 222 -1.05 5.74 1.31
C GLY A 222 -1.97 5.94 2.52
N ILE A 223 -2.18 7.19 2.93
CA ILE A 223 -3.10 7.56 4.01
C ILE A 223 -4.55 7.17 3.67
N LEU A 224 -5.02 7.51 2.45
CA LEU A 224 -6.35 7.14 1.99
C LEU A 224 -6.55 5.63 1.91
N MET A 225 -5.54 4.89 1.45
CA MET A 225 -5.55 3.44 1.41
C MET A 225 -5.71 2.83 2.80
N ALA A 226 -4.86 3.23 3.74
CA ALA A 226 -4.94 2.75 5.12
C ALA A 226 -6.27 3.11 5.79
N SER A 227 -6.78 4.33 5.57
CA SER A 227 -8.10 4.74 6.05
C SER A 227 -9.22 3.85 5.50
N ALA A 228 -9.16 3.46 4.22
CA ALA A 228 -10.13 2.55 3.62
C ALA A 228 -10.03 1.15 4.24
N ILE A 229 -8.82 0.62 4.43
CA ILE A 229 -8.58 -0.68 5.07
C ILE A 229 -9.14 -0.70 6.48
N VAL A 230 -8.78 0.28 7.32
CA VAL A 230 -9.25 0.36 8.71
C VAL A 230 -10.77 0.39 8.77
N ARG A 231 -11.41 1.24 7.96
CA ARG A 231 -12.88 1.32 7.92
C ARG A 231 -13.54 0.02 7.45
N ASN A 232 -12.96 -0.67 6.48
CA ASN A 232 -13.47 -1.95 6.01
C ASN A 232 -13.31 -3.04 7.08
N LEU A 233 -12.18 -3.07 7.79
CA LEU A 233 -11.92 -4.03 8.86
C LEU A 233 -12.92 -3.87 10.01
N ILE A 234 -13.27 -2.66 10.41
CA ILE A 234 -14.22 -2.44 11.51
C ILE A 234 -15.69 -2.62 11.07
N ALA A 235 -16.03 -2.40 9.79
CA ALA A 235 -17.41 -2.53 9.30
C ALA A 235 -17.88 -4.00 9.20
N ASN A 236 -16.97 -4.94 8.99
CA ASN A 236 -17.30 -6.37 8.83
C ASN A 236 -17.77 -7.08 10.12
N GLU A 237 -18.00 -6.37 11.21
CA GLU A 237 -18.59 -6.91 12.45
C GLU A 237 -20.13 -6.81 12.51
N SER A 238 -20.76 -6.20 11.50
CA SER A 238 -22.19 -5.88 11.53
C SER A 238 -23.08 -6.95 10.90
N GLU A 239 -22.53 -8.14 10.60
CA GLU A 239 -23.26 -9.35 10.17
C GLU A 239 -22.99 -10.51 11.20
#